data_523bbe8d8209aac90eb41a8971f9f07f
#
_entry.id   523bbe8d8209aac90eb41a8971f9f07f
#
_cell.length_a   1.000
_cell.length_b   1.000
_cell.length_c   1.000
_cell.angle_alpha   90.00
_cell.angle_beta   90.00
_cell.angle_gamma   90.00
#
_symmetry.space_group_name_H-M   'P 1'
#
loop_
_entity.id
_entity.type
_entity.pdbx_description
1 polymer ?
#
loop_
_entity_poly.entity_id
_entity_poly.type
_entity_poly.pdbx_seq_one_letter_code
_entity_poly.pdbx_strand_id
1 'polypeptide(L)'
;MEYITVTQAAQNWRISDRRVRALCSEGKIPGAIKDGKTYKIPINAQKPADGRLKKTYEQTSRFLKWDNNTIGLIDDANAVRFTNIDYNDVVSLYTKGATSWTPEQFNEFLSERVVSRDRRDIERILFRCGLSHYDVLQIAEITRGIHPKDLLWIAHNAEEKLDDIMTSVFESVFLQRIDLTGDSIDTPEGYNVKRYGVYEGNYGIYKQRINPLVTDVESEVAVYLLAQKLGVPCCPAYRTDKDTVFSAFLYDFSKEYIVHFRRLFDGARSDNEYQNLVSVRPQYRDDIARMILLDFITRQDDRHLSNIAIKITENGESFYPLYDNGRSLFYEDTEEMVRNAVADPVSHATTFGYSGTYWDYVKEIASVGTDIKRLVNLDVSETEIAEILKASGFTGYRFDGALAWIVNALELLRGL
;
A
#
# COMPACT_ATOMS: atom_id res chain seq x y z
N MET A 1 -14.77 -56.01 13.60
CA MET A 1 -14.17 -55.01 12.70
C MET A 1 -12.69 -55.20 12.74
N GLU A 2 -12.04 -55.46 11.60
CA GLU A 2 -10.60 -55.70 11.55
C GLU A 2 -9.85 -54.35 11.55
N TYR A 3 -8.70 -54.34 12.21
CA TYR A 3 -7.88 -53.13 12.37
C TYR A 3 -6.45 -53.37 11.90
N ILE A 4 -5.85 -52.36 11.33
CA ILE A 4 -4.43 -52.30 10.95
C ILE A 4 -3.68 -51.31 11.85
N THR A 5 -2.36 -51.46 11.87
CA THR A 5 -1.46 -50.56 12.63
C THR A 5 -1.24 -49.24 11.88
N VAL A 6 -0.72 -48.24 12.61
CA VAL A 6 -0.31 -46.95 12.02
C VAL A 6 0.69 -47.17 10.87
N THR A 7 1.63 -48.06 11.03
CA THR A 7 2.66 -48.37 10.00
C THR A 7 2.04 -48.99 8.76
N GLN A 8 1.09 -49.92 8.92
CA GLN A 8 0.38 -50.51 7.78
C GLN A 8 -0.48 -49.50 7.06
N ALA A 9 -1.19 -48.64 7.79
CA ALA A 9 -1.94 -47.56 7.20
C ALA A 9 -1.03 -46.55 6.46
N ALA A 10 0.13 -46.25 7.03
CA ALA A 10 1.12 -45.34 6.40
C ALA A 10 1.64 -45.94 5.07
N GLN A 11 1.92 -47.22 5.02
CA GLN A 11 2.31 -47.93 3.80
C GLN A 11 1.17 -47.92 2.76
N ASN A 12 -0.05 -48.27 3.17
CA ASN A 12 -1.22 -48.32 2.28
C ASN A 12 -1.54 -46.95 1.68
N TRP A 13 -1.38 -45.89 2.46
CA TRP A 13 -1.70 -44.54 2.07
C TRP A 13 -0.52 -43.73 1.50
N ARG A 14 0.68 -44.33 1.49
CA ARG A 14 1.94 -43.71 1.04
C ARG A 14 2.21 -42.36 1.74
N ILE A 15 2.10 -42.34 3.06
CA ILE A 15 2.43 -41.20 3.93
C ILE A 15 3.25 -41.67 5.13
N SER A 16 3.83 -40.74 5.89
CA SER A 16 4.60 -41.09 7.07
C SER A 16 3.73 -41.55 8.25
N ASP A 17 4.25 -42.45 9.12
CA ASP A 17 3.61 -42.83 10.38
C ASP A 17 3.23 -41.62 11.23
N ARG A 18 4.08 -40.59 11.24
CA ARG A 18 3.83 -39.34 11.95
C ARG A 18 2.55 -38.66 11.43
N ARG A 19 2.33 -38.65 10.10
CA ARG A 19 1.15 -38.05 9.50
C ARG A 19 -0.11 -38.85 9.82
N VAL A 20 -0.03 -40.18 9.81
CA VAL A 20 -1.16 -41.05 10.21
C VAL A 20 -1.57 -40.75 11.66
N ARG A 21 -0.58 -40.70 12.58
CA ARG A 21 -0.87 -40.35 13.98
C ARG A 21 -1.51 -38.99 14.16
N ALA A 22 -1.07 -37.98 13.39
CA ALA A 22 -1.68 -36.67 13.40
C ALA A 22 -3.14 -36.74 12.95
N LEU A 23 -3.42 -37.45 11.84
CA LEU A 23 -4.81 -37.60 11.34
C LEU A 23 -5.71 -38.34 12.35
N CYS A 24 -5.16 -39.33 13.07
CA CYS A 24 -5.90 -39.99 14.16
C CYS A 24 -6.17 -39.05 15.34
N SER A 25 -5.17 -38.26 15.76
CA SER A 25 -5.31 -37.32 16.87
C SER A 25 -6.27 -36.17 16.55
N GLU A 26 -6.35 -35.77 15.26
CA GLU A 26 -7.27 -34.76 14.73
C GLU A 26 -8.70 -35.31 14.50
N GLY A 27 -8.95 -36.61 14.80
CA GLY A 27 -10.27 -37.22 14.58
C GLY A 27 -10.66 -37.38 13.10
N LYS A 28 -9.71 -37.25 12.18
CA LYS A 28 -9.97 -37.26 10.72
C LYS A 28 -10.08 -38.67 10.13
N ILE A 29 -9.83 -39.71 10.92
CA ILE A 29 -9.98 -41.11 10.51
C ILE A 29 -11.17 -41.71 11.27
N PRO A 30 -12.35 -41.83 10.62
CA PRO A 30 -13.53 -42.41 11.29
C PRO A 30 -13.23 -43.84 11.80
N GLY A 31 -13.58 -44.13 13.05
CA GLY A 31 -13.42 -45.42 13.65
C GLY A 31 -11.98 -45.76 14.11
N ALA A 32 -11.02 -44.85 14.02
CA ALA A 32 -9.71 -45.02 14.63
C ALA A 32 -9.82 -44.99 16.16
N ILE A 33 -9.17 -45.96 16.81
CA ILE A 33 -9.19 -46.15 18.27
C ILE A 33 -7.79 -45.97 18.84
N LYS A 34 -7.67 -45.15 19.89
CA LYS A 34 -6.39 -45.02 20.60
C LYS A 34 -6.16 -46.26 21.45
N ASP A 35 -5.04 -46.94 21.26
CA ASP A 35 -4.64 -48.11 21.97
C ASP A 35 -3.25 -47.92 22.63
N GLY A 36 -3.26 -47.50 23.89
CA GLY A 36 -2.05 -47.08 24.61
C GLY A 36 -1.35 -45.88 23.97
N LYS A 37 -0.10 -46.08 23.50
CA LYS A 37 0.71 -45.04 22.85
C LYS A 37 0.55 -45.00 21.32
N THR A 38 -0.32 -45.85 20.75
CA THR A 38 -0.54 -45.95 19.29
C THR A 38 -2.02 -45.86 18.94
N TYR A 39 -2.36 -46.02 17.65
CA TYR A 39 -3.72 -46.07 17.15
C TYR A 39 -3.95 -47.39 16.39
N LYS A 40 -5.18 -47.93 16.49
CA LYS A 40 -5.73 -48.97 15.64
C LYS A 40 -6.67 -48.33 14.63
N ILE A 41 -6.50 -48.64 13.37
CA ILE A 41 -7.20 -48.01 12.25
C ILE A 41 -8.03 -49.08 11.56
N PRO A 42 -9.35 -48.84 11.30
CA PRO A 42 -10.15 -49.81 10.57
C PRO A 42 -9.48 -50.19 9.23
N ILE A 43 -9.48 -51.46 8.87
CA ILE A 43 -8.81 -51.94 7.65
C ILE A 43 -9.42 -51.31 6.39
N ASN A 44 -10.70 -50.96 6.42
CA ASN A 44 -11.43 -50.33 5.35
C ASN A 44 -11.41 -48.77 5.42
N ALA A 45 -10.66 -48.18 6.37
CA ALA A 45 -10.53 -46.75 6.44
C ALA A 45 -9.82 -46.21 5.19
N GLN A 46 -10.43 -45.21 4.58
CA GLN A 46 -9.80 -44.52 3.47
C GLN A 46 -8.87 -43.43 4.00
N LYS A 47 -7.80 -43.15 3.24
CA LYS A 47 -6.95 -42.01 3.51
C LYS A 47 -7.79 -40.70 3.52
N PRO A 48 -7.83 -39.96 4.64
CA PRO A 48 -8.51 -38.68 4.63
C PRO A 48 -7.97 -37.81 3.52
N ALA A 49 -8.87 -37.07 2.86
CA ALA A 49 -8.46 -36.10 1.84
C ALA A 49 -7.40 -35.17 2.43
N ASP A 50 -6.27 -35.07 1.77
CA ASP A 50 -5.26 -34.08 2.15
C ASP A 50 -5.89 -32.71 1.87
N GLY A 51 -6.12 -31.93 2.92
CA GLY A 51 -6.55 -30.53 2.78
C GLY A 51 -5.54 -29.65 2.05
N ARG A 52 -4.38 -30.26 1.69
CA ARG A 52 -3.37 -29.73 0.77
C ARG A 52 -3.50 -30.27 -0.65
N LEU A 53 -4.54 -31.06 -0.95
CA LEU A 53 -4.80 -31.38 -2.34
C LEU A 53 -4.98 -30.05 -3.05
N LYS A 54 -3.99 -29.75 -3.95
CA LYS A 54 -4.25 -28.93 -5.11
C LYS A 54 -5.68 -29.28 -5.54
N LYS A 55 -6.62 -28.31 -5.41
CA LYS A 55 -7.83 -28.38 -6.20
C LYS A 55 -7.30 -28.68 -7.60
N THR A 56 -7.62 -29.84 -8.15
CA THR A 56 -7.56 -30.08 -9.58
C THR A 56 -8.53 -29.04 -10.09
N TYR A 57 -7.97 -27.90 -10.53
CA TYR A 57 -8.73 -26.92 -11.26
C TYR A 57 -9.16 -27.67 -12.52
N GLU A 58 -10.41 -28.07 -12.59
CA GLU A 58 -11.07 -28.19 -13.87
C GLU A 58 -10.70 -26.92 -14.61
N GLN A 59 -10.33 -27.01 -15.87
CA GLN A 59 -9.91 -25.92 -16.76
C GLN A 59 -10.82 -24.69 -16.62
N THR A 60 -10.67 -23.95 -15.54
CA THR A 60 -11.43 -22.72 -15.26
C THR A 60 -10.55 -21.58 -15.72
N SER A 61 -10.80 -21.13 -16.95
CA SER A 61 -10.25 -19.87 -17.43
C SER A 61 -10.58 -18.80 -16.39
N ARG A 62 -9.55 -18.17 -15.81
CA ARG A 62 -9.71 -17.01 -14.95
C ARG A 62 -9.83 -15.77 -15.82
N PHE A 63 -10.47 -14.76 -15.30
CA PHE A 63 -10.80 -13.56 -16.04
C PHE A 63 -10.25 -12.35 -15.29
N LEU A 64 -9.56 -11.47 -16.00
CA LEU A 64 -9.30 -10.13 -15.51
C LEU A 64 -10.52 -9.28 -15.86
N LYS A 65 -11.15 -8.72 -14.85
CA LYS A 65 -12.35 -7.89 -15.01
C LYS A 65 -12.10 -6.48 -14.52
N TRP A 66 -12.83 -5.56 -15.14
CA TRP A 66 -13.09 -4.23 -14.62
C TRP A 66 -14.55 -4.17 -14.20
N ASP A 67 -14.82 -4.00 -12.92
CA ASP A 67 -16.18 -4.16 -12.39
C ASP A 67 -16.77 -5.52 -12.86
N ASN A 68 -17.88 -5.54 -13.52
CA ASN A 68 -18.51 -6.75 -14.04
C ASN A 68 -18.10 -7.11 -15.48
N ASN A 69 -17.23 -6.33 -16.12
CA ASN A 69 -16.85 -6.50 -17.51
C ASN A 69 -15.50 -7.20 -17.67
N THR A 70 -15.47 -8.27 -18.46
CA THR A 70 -14.24 -8.98 -18.79
C THR A 70 -13.37 -8.13 -19.72
N ILE A 71 -12.14 -7.84 -19.31
CA ILE A 71 -11.13 -7.12 -20.10
C ILE A 71 -9.97 -8.01 -20.53
N GLY A 72 -9.81 -9.18 -19.91
CA GLY A 72 -8.76 -10.14 -20.27
C GLY A 72 -9.06 -11.55 -19.80
N LEU A 73 -8.40 -12.50 -20.44
CA LEU A 73 -8.44 -13.93 -20.12
C LEU A 73 -7.07 -14.31 -19.53
N ILE A 74 -7.08 -15.02 -18.41
CA ILE A 74 -5.89 -15.48 -17.69
C ILE A 74 -5.78 -16.99 -17.90
N ASP A 75 -4.69 -17.42 -18.51
CA ASP A 75 -4.44 -18.86 -18.77
C ASP A 75 -3.81 -19.58 -17.56
N ASP A 76 -3.61 -20.88 -17.70
CA ASP A 76 -3.03 -21.74 -16.65
C ASP A 76 -1.56 -21.39 -16.34
N ALA A 77 -0.86 -20.72 -17.27
CA ALA A 77 0.50 -20.24 -17.08
C ALA A 77 0.55 -18.85 -16.42
N ASN A 78 -0.60 -18.23 -16.12
CA ASN A 78 -0.75 -16.86 -15.64
C ASN A 78 -0.39 -15.79 -16.68
N ALA A 79 -0.41 -16.09 -17.96
CA ALA A 79 -0.38 -15.05 -18.99
C ALA A 79 -1.78 -14.47 -19.18
N VAL A 80 -1.85 -13.16 -19.44
CA VAL A 80 -3.11 -12.46 -19.68
C VAL A 80 -3.22 -12.10 -21.16
N ARG A 81 -4.32 -12.45 -21.78
CA ARG A 81 -4.70 -11.99 -23.12
C ARG A 81 -5.85 -11.01 -23.00
N PHE A 82 -5.62 -9.77 -23.34
CA PHE A 82 -6.65 -8.74 -23.29
C PHE A 82 -7.69 -8.91 -24.39
N THR A 83 -8.94 -8.69 -24.03
CA THR A 83 -10.08 -8.65 -24.94
C THR A 83 -10.49 -7.22 -25.26
N ASN A 84 -10.16 -6.27 -24.38
CA ASN A 84 -10.41 -4.85 -24.57
C ASN A 84 -9.35 -4.01 -23.83
N ILE A 85 -8.34 -3.52 -24.56
CA ILE A 85 -7.21 -2.75 -24.01
C ILE A 85 -7.56 -1.26 -23.76
N ASP A 86 -8.57 -0.76 -24.44
CA ASP A 86 -9.01 0.64 -24.39
C ASP A 86 -10.38 0.76 -23.70
N TYR A 87 -10.67 -0.13 -22.74
CA TYR A 87 -11.95 -0.17 -22.07
C TYR A 87 -12.31 1.17 -21.37
N ASN A 88 -11.31 1.75 -20.70
CA ASN A 88 -11.36 3.08 -20.12
C ASN A 88 -9.91 3.59 -19.89
N ASP A 89 -9.79 4.85 -19.47
CA ASP A 89 -8.50 5.50 -19.28
C ASP A 89 -7.58 4.76 -18.28
N VAL A 90 -8.15 4.20 -17.20
CA VAL A 90 -7.37 3.44 -16.21
C VAL A 90 -6.85 2.14 -16.82
N VAL A 91 -7.69 1.36 -17.50
CA VAL A 91 -7.27 0.11 -18.17
C VAL A 91 -6.21 0.42 -19.22
N SER A 92 -6.38 1.48 -20.01
CA SER A 92 -5.41 1.92 -21.01
C SER A 92 -4.04 2.26 -20.38
N LEU A 93 -4.02 2.90 -19.20
CA LEU A 93 -2.80 3.18 -18.45
C LEU A 93 -2.12 1.91 -17.93
N TYR A 94 -2.87 0.87 -17.57
CA TYR A 94 -2.30 -0.41 -17.14
C TYR A 94 -1.80 -1.25 -18.32
N THR A 95 -2.57 -1.32 -19.40
CA THR A 95 -2.21 -2.13 -20.58
C THR A 95 -1.12 -1.49 -21.42
N LYS A 96 -1.08 -0.14 -21.48
CA LYS A 96 -0.15 0.64 -22.31
C LYS A 96 -0.14 0.18 -23.78
N GLY A 97 -1.33 -0.18 -24.27
CA GLY A 97 -1.52 -0.69 -25.63
C GLY A 97 -1.08 -2.14 -25.86
N ALA A 98 -0.59 -2.83 -24.82
CA ALA A 98 -0.25 -4.26 -24.95
C ALA A 98 -1.51 -5.10 -25.10
N THR A 99 -1.50 -6.05 -26.03
CA THR A 99 -2.60 -6.99 -26.25
C THR A 99 -2.51 -8.23 -25.33
N SER A 100 -1.40 -8.40 -24.63
CA SER A 100 -1.17 -9.47 -23.66
C SER A 100 -0.13 -9.08 -22.64
N TRP A 101 -0.18 -9.70 -21.47
CA TRP A 101 0.89 -9.71 -20.49
C TRP A 101 1.48 -11.11 -20.36
N THR A 102 2.82 -11.16 -20.18
CA THR A 102 3.49 -12.38 -19.76
C THR A 102 3.14 -12.71 -18.30
N PRO A 103 3.41 -13.93 -17.82
CA PRO A 103 3.26 -14.28 -16.41
C PRO A 103 4.02 -13.34 -15.47
N GLU A 104 5.20 -12.86 -15.86
CA GLU A 104 6.02 -11.94 -15.07
C GLU A 104 5.36 -10.57 -14.98
N GLN A 105 4.83 -10.04 -16.07
CA GLN A 105 4.11 -8.76 -16.11
C GLN A 105 2.82 -8.82 -15.29
N PHE A 106 2.10 -9.94 -15.36
CA PHE A 106 0.90 -10.13 -14.53
C PHE A 106 1.27 -10.26 -13.05
N ASN A 107 2.35 -10.98 -12.71
CA ASN A 107 2.84 -11.04 -11.34
C ASN A 107 3.30 -9.67 -10.82
N GLU A 108 3.94 -8.85 -11.64
CA GLU A 108 4.29 -7.46 -11.30
C GLU A 108 3.03 -6.63 -11.01
N PHE A 109 2.01 -6.72 -11.88
CA PHE A 109 0.73 -6.06 -11.66
C PHE A 109 0.09 -6.48 -10.34
N LEU A 110 0.08 -7.78 -10.02
CA LEU A 110 -0.49 -8.29 -8.78
C LEU A 110 0.34 -7.91 -7.55
N SER A 111 1.67 -7.79 -7.67
CA SER A 111 2.53 -7.40 -6.55
C SER A 111 2.22 -6.02 -5.98
N GLU A 112 1.61 -5.14 -6.77
CA GLU A 112 1.15 -3.83 -6.35
C GLU A 112 -0.26 -3.84 -5.73
N ARG A 113 -0.89 -4.99 -5.68
CA ARG A 113 -2.28 -5.18 -5.22
C ARG A 113 -2.40 -6.11 -4.02
N VAL A 114 -1.32 -6.71 -3.59
CA VAL A 114 -1.26 -7.59 -2.43
C VAL A 114 -0.42 -6.98 -1.32
N VAL A 115 -0.54 -7.51 -0.12
CA VAL A 115 0.28 -7.09 1.01
C VAL A 115 1.78 -7.17 0.68
N SER A 116 2.55 -6.14 1.05
CA SER A 116 4.00 -6.10 0.78
C SER A 116 4.76 -7.19 1.54
N ARG A 117 5.76 -7.79 0.87
CA ARG A 117 6.69 -8.75 1.50
C ARG A 117 7.49 -8.14 2.65
N ASP A 118 7.82 -6.85 2.55
CA ASP A 118 8.67 -6.13 3.52
C ASP A 118 7.89 -5.67 4.76
N ARG A 119 6.62 -6.01 4.82
CA ARG A 119 5.77 -5.65 5.94
C ARG A 119 6.18 -6.43 7.19
N ARG A 120 6.30 -5.72 8.33
CA ARG A 120 6.81 -6.31 9.59
C ARG A 120 5.95 -7.44 10.15
N ASP A 121 4.64 -7.43 9.91
CA ASP A 121 3.69 -8.43 10.38
C ASP A 121 3.33 -9.49 9.31
N ILE A 122 4.11 -9.55 8.22
CA ILE A 122 3.81 -10.42 7.07
C ILE A 122 3.68 -11.89 7.44
N GLU A 123 4.56 -12.42 8.29
CA GLU A 123 4.52 -13.83 8.70
C GLU A 123 3.22 -14.17 9.44
N ARG A 124 2.73 -13.25 10.28
CA ARG A 124 1.47 -13.41 11.00
C ARG A 124 0.28 -13.40 10.04
N ILE A 125 0.28 -12.50 9.06
CA ILE A 125 -0.76 -12.42 8.01
C ILE A 125 -0.78 -13.71 7.20
N LEU A 126 0.38 -14.17 6.70
CA LEU A 126 0.49 -15.40 5.92
C LEU A 126 0.01 -16.62 6.72
N PHE A 127 0.42 -16.74 7.98
CA PHE A 127 -0.02 -17.83 8.86
C PHE A 127 -1.55 -17.87 8.99
N ARG A 128 -2.20 -16.74 9.23
CA ARG A 128 -3.67 -16.66 9.32
C ARG A 128 -4.38 -17.02 8.02
N CYS A 129 -3.78 -16.66 6.89
CA CYS A 129 -4.30 -17.02 5.57
C CYS A 129 -4.00 -18.46 5.17
N GLY A 130 -3.34 -19.24 6.04
CA GLY A 130 -2.97 -20.63 5.75
C GLY A 130 -1.82 -20.76 4.75
N LEU A 131 -1.07 -19.67 4.51
CA LEU A 131 0.08 -19.65 3.62
C LEU A 131 1.37 -19.94 4.41
N SER A 132 2.24 -20.77 3.84
CA SER A 132 3.52 -21.16 4.47
C SER A 132 4.69 -20.27 4.05
N HIS A 133 4.54 -19.47 3.02
CA HIS A 133 5.54 -18.55 2.49
C HIS A 133 4.84 -17.46 1.66
N TYR A 134 5.56 -16.38 1.41
CA TYR A 134 5.07 -15.28 0.59
C TYR A 134 5.07 -15.68 -0.89
N ASP A 135 3.90 -15.62 -1.51
CA ASP A 135 3.68 -15.86 -2.92
C ASP A 135 2.57 -14.93 -3.41
N VAL A 136 2.92 -14.02 -4.33
CA VAL A 136 2.02 -12.99 -4.86
C VAL A 136 0.76 -13.59 -5.47
N LEU A 137 0.90 -14.67 -6.25
CA LEU A 137 -0.23 -15.32 -6.92
C LEU A 137 -1.18 -15.97 -5.92
N GLN A 138 -0.64 -16.66 -4.90
CA GLN A 138 -1.48 -17.28 -3.88
C GLN A 138 -2.21 -16.23 -3.02
N ILE A 139 -1.55 -15.12 -2.70
CA ILE A 139 -2.18 -14.02 -1.99
C ILE A 139 -3.27 -13.39 -2.88
N ALA A 140 -2.97 -13.11 -4.15
CA ALA A 140 -3.92 -12.56 -5.09
C ALA A 140 -5.13 -13.47 -5.35
N GLU A 141 -4.98 -14.80 -5.31
CA GLU A 141 -6.10 -15.74 -5.37
C GLU A 141 -7.06 -15.61 -4.18
N ILE A 142 -6.53 -15.31 -2.98
CA ILE A 142 -7.35 -15.09 -1.79
C ILE A 142 -8.05 -13.73 -1.85
N THR A 143 -7.32 -12.67 -2.21
CA THR A 143 -7.82 -11.29 -2.26
C THR A 143 -8.54 -10.96 -3.56
N ARG A 144 -8.56 -11.87 -4.53
CA ARG A 144 -9.04 -11.65 -5.89
C ARG A 144 -8.30 -10.51 -6.62
N GLY A 145 -7.15 -10.09 -6.10
CA GLY A 145 -6.42 -8.92 -6.59
C GLY A 145 -7.22 -7.62 -6.50
N ILE A 146 -8.26 -7.57 -5.67
CA ILE A 146 -9.07 -6.37 -5.43
C ILE A 146 -8.22 -5.33 -4.71
N HIS A 147 -8.34 -4.07 -5.14
CA HIS A 147 -7.65 -2.96 -4.53
C HIS A 147 -8.54 -1.71 -4.52
N PRO A 148 -8.55 -0.88 -3.46
CA PRO A 148 -9.41 0.31 -3.38
C PRO A 148 -9.15 1.38 -4.45
N LYS A 149 -8.02 1.35 -5.14
CA LYS A 149 -7.64 2.34 -6.16
C LYS A 149 -8.44 2.26 -7.46
N ASP A 150 -9.01 1.09 -7.77
CA ASP A 150 -9.70 0.84 -9.04
C ASP A 150 -10.67 -0.35 -8.93
N LEU A 151 -11.33 -0.70 -10.03
CA LEU A 151 -12.27 -1.81 -10.12
C LEU A 151 -11.70 -3.05 -10.83
N LEU A 152 -10.36 -3.16 -10.94
CA LEU A 152 -9.72 -4.35 -11.51
C LEU A 152 -9.68 -5.50 -10.49
N TRP A 153 -10.06 -6.71 -10.94
CA TRP A 153 -10.02 -7.90 -10.09
C TRP A 153 -9.97 -9.20 -10.90
N ILE A 154 -9.68 -10.32 -10.22
CA ILE A 154 -9.62 -11.66 -10.80
C ILE A 154 -10.91 -12.41 -10.51
N ALA A 155 -11.66 -12.74 -11.56
CA ALA A 155 -12.82 -13.62 -11.49
C ALA A 155 -12.42 -15.07 -11.82
N HIS A 156 -13.02 -16.04 -11.12
CA HIS A 156 -12.80 -17.47 -11.36
C HIS A 156 -13.74 -18.07 -12.41
N ASN A 157 -14.77 -17.33 -12.79
CA ASN A 157 -15.64 -17.66 -13.91
C ASN A 157 -16.23 -16.38 -14.51
N ALA A 158 -16.81 -16.49 -15.71
CA ALA A 158 -17.33 -15.36 -16.44
C ALA A 158 -18.54 -14.68 -15.76
N GLU A 159 -19.32 -15.43 -14.98
CA GLU A 159 -20.59 -14.98 -14.38
C GLU A 159 -20.39 -14.28 -13.02
N GLU A 160 -19.22 -14.43 -12.38
CA GLU A 160 -18.95 -13.75 -11.13
C GLU A 160 -19.04 -12.23 -11.28
N LYS A 161 -19.70 -11.59 -10.32
CA LYS A 161 -19.84 -10.14 -10.25
C LYS A 161 -19.04 -9.57 -9.10
N LEU A 162 -18.49 -8.37 -9.32
CA LEU A 162 -17.70 -7.68 -8.30
C LEU A 162 -18.55 -7.38 -7.06
N ASP A 163 -19.81 -6.97 -7.21
CA ASP A 163 -20.71 -6.67 -6.11
C ASP A 163 -20.89 -7.84 -5.14
N ASP A 164 -20.99 -9.07 -5.67
CA ASP A 164 -21.17 -10.27 -4.85
C ASP A 164 -19.91 -10.58 -4.01
N ILE A 165 -18.74 -10.15 -4.48
CA ILE A 165 -17.44 -10.37 -3.85
C ILE A 165 -17.06 -9.16 -3.00
N MET A 166 -17.26 -7.94 -3.50
CA MET A 166 -16.97 -6.70 -2.79
C MET A 166 -17.76 -6.59 -1.50
N THR A 167 -19.02 -7.05 -1.45
CA THR A 167 -19.80 -7.05 -0.21
C THR A 167 -19.08 -7.85 0.87
N SER A 168 -18.52 -9.00 0.55
CA SER A 168 -17.77 -9.81 1.51
C SER A 168 -16.36 -9.25 1.81
N VAL A 169 -15.67 -8.74 0.82
CA VAL A 169 -14.31 -8.15 0.97
C VAL A 169 -14.40 -6.76 1.58
N PHE A 170 -15.32 -5.90 1.08
CA PHE A 170 -15.47 -4.53 1.56
C PHE A 170 -16.07 -4.48 2.96
N GLU A 171 -17.05 -5.30 3.28
CA GLU A 171 -17.59 -5.45 4.64
C GLU A 171 -16.55 -6.03 5.60
N SER A 172 -15.73 -6.98 5.15
CA SER A 172 -14.66 -7.53 5.99
C SER A 172 -13.52 -6.53 6.19
N VAL A 173 -13.25 -5.64 5.22
CA VAL A 173 -12.12 -4.70 5.25
C VAL A 173 -12.52 -3.34 5.86
N PHE A 174 -13.71 -2.80 5.49
CA PHE A 174 -14.10 -1.43 5.84
C PHE A 174 -15.22 -1.33 6.87
N LEU A 175 -16.13 -2.30 6.95
CA LEU A 175 -17.34 -2.20 7.78
C LEU A 175 -17.28 -3.03 9.06
N GLN A 176 -16.39 -3.99 9.19
CA GLN A 176 -16.20 -4.66 10.46
C GLN A 176 -15.75 -3.61 11.50
N ARG A 177 -16.44 -3.59 12.64
CA ARG A 177 -16.00 -2.88 13.83
C ARG A 177 -14.57 -3.28 14.10
N ILE A 178 -13.70 -2.35 13.84
CA ILE A 178 -12.28 -2.54 13.73
C ILE A 178 -11.76 -2.96 15.10
N ASP A 179 -11.61 -4.24 15.31
CA ASP A 179 -10.64 -4.72 16.25
C ASP A 179 -9.27 -4.40 15.64
N LEU A 180 -8.53 -3.49 16.28
CA LEU A 180 -7.18 -3.08 15.87
C LEU A 180 -6.21 -4.26 15.78
N THR A 181 -6.59 -5.42 16.29
CA THR A 181 -5.88 -6.69 16.21
C THR A 181 -6.26 -7.52 14.98
N GLY A 182 -7.24 -7.08 14.19
CA GLY A 182 -7.71 -7.78 13.00
C GLY A 182 -6.68 -7.73 11.87
N ASP A 183 -6.09 -8.87 11.57
CA ASP A 183 -5.19 -9.04 10.43
C ASP A 183 -6.03 -9.32 9.19
N SER A 184 -6.29 -8.31 8.40
CA SER A 184 -6.82 -8.49 7.05
C SER A 184 -5.67 -8.75 6.09
N ILE A 185 -5.83 -9.73 5.19
CA ILE A 185 -4.92 -9.94 4.07
C ILE A 185 -5.02 -8.80 3.06
N ASP A 186 -6.17 -8.13 3.00
CA ASP A 186 -6.42 -6.93 2.21
C ASP A 186 -5.91 -5.70 2.97
N THR A 187 -4.59 -5.57 3.08
CA THR A 187 -3.97 -4.47 3.79
C THR A 187 -3.16 -3.60 2.82
N PRO A 188 -3.04 -2.29 3.09
CA PRO A 188 -2.23 -1.40 2.28
C PRO A 188 -0.77 -1.85 2.19
N GLU A 189 -0.12 -1.54 1.08
CA GLU A 189 1.32 -1.72 0.92
C GLU A 189 2.13 -0.90 1.93
N GLY A 190 3.35 -1.31 2.21
CA GLY A 190 4.33 -0.56 2.99
C GLY A 190 4.81 -1.27 4.24
N TYR A 191 5.83 -0.66 4.88
CA TYR A 191 6.61 -1.24 5.96
C TYR A 191 5.88 -1.25 7.31
N ASN A 192 5.06 -0.23 7.59
CA ASN A 192 4.33 -0.10 8.87
C ASN A 192 3.09 -1.01 8.89
N VAL A 193 2.57 -1.30 10.09
CA VAL A 193 1.27 -1.95 10.24
C VAL A 193 0.20 -0.97 9.75
N LYS A 194 -0.39 -1.29 8.62
CA LYS A 194 -1.42 -0.47 7.97
C LYS A 194 -2.67 -1.33 7.77
N ARG A 195 -3.84 -0.70 7.83
CA ARG A 195 -5.11 -1.34 7.49
C ARG A 195 -6.09 -0.32 6.95
N TYR A 196 -6.95 -0.76 6.08
CA TYR A 196 -8.08 0.04 5.64
C TYR A 196 -9.12 0.18 6.75
N GLY A 197 -9.88 1.26 6.73
CA GLY A 197 -10.97 1.46 7.67
C GLY A 197 -11.73 2.76 7.48
N VAL A 198 -12.65 3.00 8.40
CA VAL A 198 -13.50 4.21 8.43
C VAL A 198 -13.26 4.96 9.73
N TYR A 199 -13.06 6.26 9.65
CA TYR A 199 -12.97 7.17 10.78
C TYR A 199 -13.84 8.39 10.54
N GLU A 200 -14.78 8.67 11.45
CA GLU A 200 -15.74 9.79 11.33
C GLU A 200 -16.46 9.87 9.95
N GLY A 201 -16.82 8.70 9.41
CA GLY A 201 -17.51 8.58 8.12
C GLY A 201 -16.59 8.66 6.88
N ASN A 202 -15.29 8.86 7.05
CA ASN A 202 -14.33 8.89 5.96
C ASN A 202 -13.62 7.54 5.80
N TYR A 203 -13.52 7.04 4.59
CA TYR A 203 -12.68 5.89 4.27
C TYR A 203 -11.21 6.29 4.23
N GLY A 204 -10.31 5.38 4.63
CA GLY A 204 -8.89 5.68 4.64
C GLY A 204 -8.04 4.53 5.17
N ILE A 205 -6.84 4.88 5.62
CA ILE A 205 -5.83 3.95 6.11
C ILE A 205 -5.48 4.33 7.55
N TYR A 206 -5.59 3.37 8.47
CA TYR A 206 -4.95 3.43 9.77
C TYR A 206 -3.49 3.00 9.63
N LYS A 207 -2.58 3.82 10.14
CA LYS A 207 -1.14 3.54 10.21
C LYS A 207 -0.74 3.51 11.68
N GLN A 208 -0.21 2.37 12.14
CA GLN A 208 0.21 2.18 13.52
C GLN A 208 1.72 2.24 13.62
N ARG A 209 2.21 3.09 14.51
CA ARG A 209 3.62 3.15 14.87
C ARG A 209 4.04 1.87 15.60
N ILE A 210 5.16 1.30 15.17
CA ILE A 210 5.74 0.10 15.79
C ILE A 210 6.95 0.47 16.64
N ASN A 211 7.73 1.45 16.18
CA ASN A 211 8.94 1.90 16.88
C ASN A 211 8.62 3.18 17.66
N PRO A 212 8.66 3.16 19.01
CA PRO A 212 8.34 4.34 19.83
C PRO A 212 9.38 5.46 19.71
N LEU A 213 10.52 5.19 19.05
CA LEU A 213 11.59 6.18 18.87
C LEU A 213 11.40 7.05 17.63
N VAL A 214 10.44 6.74 16.76
CA VAL A 214 10.13 7.52 15.56
C VAL A 214 8.90 8.41 15.78
N THR A 215 8.77 9.46 14.96
CA THR A 215 7.65 10.43 15.03
C THR A 215 6.80 10.42 13.75
N ASP A 216 6.62 9.24 13.15
CA ASP A 216 5.84 9.06 11.93
C ASP A 216 4.37 9.48 12.07
N VAL A 217 3.73 9.21 13.20
CA VAL A 217 2.36 9.63 13.51
C VAL A 217 2.26 11.15 13.64
N GLU A 218 3.18 11.75 14.38
CA GLU A 218 3.29 13.21 14.56
C GLU A 218 3.54 13.90 13.22
N SER A 219 4.42 13.34 12.37
CA SER A 219 4.77 13.89 11.06
C SER A 219 3.57 13.88 10.10
N GLU A 220 2.80 12.79 10.01
CA GLU A 220 1.59 12.74 9.18
C GLU A 220 0.62 13.87 9.54
N VAL A 221 0.35 14.08 10.84
CA VAL A 221 -0.59 15.10 11.31
C VAL A 221 -0.03 16.50 11.11
N ALA A 222 1.24 16.73 11.45
CA ALA A 222 1.87 18.04 11.32
C ALA A 222 1.96 18.49 9.87
N VAL A 223 2.34 17.61 8.95
CA VAL A 223 2.41 17.95 7.52
C VAL A 223 1.03 18.27 6.96
N TYR A 224 -0.01 17.52 7.32
CA TYR A 224 -1.38 17.86 6.92
C TYR A 224 -1.80 19.26 7.39
N LEU A 225 -1.58 19.58 8.67
CA LEU A 225 -1.94 20.90 9.21
C LEU A 225 -1.11 22.04 8.63
N LEU A 226 0.19 21.82 8.40
CA LEU A 226 1.06 22.76 7.69
C LEU A 226 0.62 22.96 6.25
N ALA A 227 0.31 21.90 5.52
CA ALA A 227 -0.16 21.97 4.14
C ALA A 227 -1.42 22.82 4.02
N GLN A 228 -2.36 22.73 4.97
CA GLN A 228 -3.54 23.59 5.03
C GLN A 228 -3.16 25.09 5.16
N LYS A 229 -2.21 25.43 6.03
CA LYS A 229 -1.73 26.81 6.21
C LYS A 229 -0.98 27.33 4.98
N LEU A 230 -0.22 26.44 4.35
CA LEU A 230 0.56 26.75 3.15
C LEU A 230 -0.29 26.77 1.86
N GLY A 231 -1.57 26.33 1.91
CA GLY A 231 -2.44 26.24 0.74
C GLY A 231 -2.07 25.13 -0.24
N VAL A 232 -1.42 24.05 0.25
CA VAL A 232 -1.04 22.89 -0.56
C VAL A 232 -2.05 21.76 -0.35
N PRO A 233 -2.65 21.21 -1.42
CA PRO A 233 -3.58 20.09 -1.31
C PRO A 233 -2.93 18.86 -0.69
N CYS A 234 -3.47 18.39 0.44
CA CYS A 234 -2.98 17.23 1.17
C CYS A 234 -4.16 16.42 1.75
N CYS A 235 -4.06 15.11 1.73
CA CYS A 235 -5.05 14.23 2.33
C CYS A 235 -5.11 14.43 3.85
N PRO A 236 -6.31 14.50 4.45
CA PRO A 236 -6.45 14.66 5.89
C PRO A 236 -5.79 13.53 6.66
N ALA A 237 -5.10 13.89 7.74
CA ALA A 237 -4.48 12.97 8.68
C ALA A 237 -4.94 13.29 10.10
N TYR A 238 -5.53 12.30 10.77
CA TYR A 238 -6.12 12.45 12.12
C TYR A 238 -5.45 11.50 13.08
N ARG A 239 -4.98 12.01 14.21
CA ARG A 239 -4.49 11.16 15.29
C ARG A 239 -5.66 10.50 15.98
N THR A 240 -5.73 9.17 15.95
CA THR A 240 -6.83 8.40 16.59
C THR A 240 -6.47 7.91 17.98
N ASP A 241 -5.19 7.67 18.24
CA ASP A 241 -4.62 7.40 19.54
C ASP A 241 -3.14 7.81 19.60
N LYS A 242 -2.43 7.43 20.67
CA LYS A 242 -1.02 7.80 20.87
C LYS A 242 -0.11 7.33 19.74
N ASP A 243 -0.37 6.15 19.20
CA ASP A 243 0.51 5.46 18.26
C ASP A 243 -0.14 5.17 16.90
N THR A 244 -1.31 5.77 16.64
CA THR A 244 -2.06 5.53 15.41
C THR A 244 -2.55 6.83 14.79
N VAL A 245 -2.33 6.95 13.49
CA VAL A 245 -2.90 7.99 12.63
C VAL A 245 -3.82 7.38 11.59
N PHE A 246 -4.91 8.06 11.29
CA PHE A 246 -5.80 7.76 10.18
C PHE A 246 -5.56 8.76 9.06
N SER A 247 -5.21 8.27 7.87
CA SER A 247 -5.09 9.07 6.63
C SER A 247 -6.31 8.83 5.78
N ALA A 248 -7.11 9.89 5.56
CA ALA A 248 -8.36 9.81 4.81
C ALA A 248 -8.12 9.76 3.30
N PHE A 249 -8.95 9.01 2.58
CA PHE A 249 -9.03 9.08 1.12
C PHE A 249 -9.92 10.24 0.69
N LEU A 250 -9.54 10.90 -0.41
CA LEU A 250 -10.29 12.00 -1.03
C LEU A 250 -10.83 11.61 -2.40
N TYR A 251 -11.40 10.41 -2.51
CA TYR A 251 -12.05 9.93 -3.72
C TYR A 251 -13.19 8.96 -3.40
N ASP A 252 -14.17 8.91 -4.29
CA ASP A 252 -15.30 7.98 -4.25
C ASP A 252 -14.93 6.70 -5.00
N PHE A 253 -14.70 5.61 -4.28
CA PHE A 253 -14.33 4.31 -4.84
C PHE A 253 -15.24 3.78 -5.96
N SER A 254 -16.49 4.26 -6.01
CA SER A 254 -17.46 3.81 -7.02
C SER A 254 -17.31 4.53 -8.38
N LYS A 255 -16.62 5.68 -8.42
CA LYS A 255 -16.59 6.58 -9.59
C LYS A 255 -15.24 7.20 -9.87
N GLU A 256 -14.34 7.18 -8.90
CA GLU A 256 -13.05 7.86 -8.97
C GLU A 256 -11.94 6.86 -8.73
N TYR A 257 -10.88 6.95 -9.49
CA TYR A 257 -9.80 5.97 -9.51
C TYR A 257 -8.46 6.65 -9.31
N ILE A 258 -7.55 5.97 -8.61
CA ILE A 258 -6.22 6.50 -8.31
C ILE A 258 -5.18 5.74 -9.11
N VAL A 259 -4.34 6.47 -9.86
CA VAL A 259 -3.22 5.90 -10.60
C VAL A 259 -1.93 6.56 -10.14
N HIS A 260 -0.99 5.76 -9.66
CA HIS A 260 0.30 6.26 -9.21
C HIS A 260 1.19 6.69 -10.37
N PHE A 261 2.01 7.72 -10.16
CA PHE A 261 2.97 8.20 -11.16
C PHE A 261 3.92 7.09 -11.64
N ARG A 262 4.25 6.11 -10.80
CA ARG A 262 5.02 4.94 -11.20
C ARG A 262 4.46 4.24 -12.46
N ARG A 263 3.13 4.23 -12.63
CA ARG A 263 2.46 3.62 -13.78
C ARG A 263 2.46 4.48 -15.04
N LEU A 264 2.71 5.77 -14.90
CA LEU A 264 2.66 6.73 -16.01
C LEU A 264 3.96 6.78 -16.83
N PHE A 265 5.05 6.21 -16.31
CA PHE A 265 6.33 6.20 -17.01
C PHE A 265 6.46 5.00 -17.94
N ASP A 266 6.96 5.28 -19.15
CA ASP A 266 7.32 4.31 -20.16
C ASP A 266 8.81 4.45 -20.53
N GLY A 267 9.59 3.40 -20.29
CA GLY A 267 11.00 3.35 -20.68
C GLY A 267 11.97 4.10 -19.76
N ALA A 268 13.08 4.53 -20.30
CA ALA A 268 14.14 5.19 -19.54
C ALA A 268 13.74 6.60 -19.08
N ARG A 269 14.08 6.93 -17.84
CA ARG A 269 13.92 8.26 -17.24
C ARG A 269 15.25 9.01 -17.26
N SER A 270 15.20 10.35 -17.21
CA SER A 270 16.38 11.15 -16.94
C SER A 270 16.79 11.03 -15.47
N ASP A 271 17.98 11.52 -15.14
CA ASP A 271 18.43 11.56 -13.75
C ASP A 271 17.70 12.64 -12.92
N ASN A 272 17.00 13.58 -13.57
CA ASN A 272 16.24 14.64 -12.90
C ASN A 272 14.77 14.23 -12.75
N GLU A 273 14.38 13.85 -11.55
CA GLU A 273 13.02 13.36 -11.28
C GLU A 273 11.94 14.45 -11.39
N TYR A 274 12.24 15.71 -11.09
CA TYR A 274 11.32 16.82 -11.32
C TYR A 274 10.97 16.97 -12.81
N GLN A 275 11.98 16.96 -13.67
CA GLN A 275 11.77 17.03 -15.13
C GLN A 275 11.01 15.81 -15.64
N ASN A 276 11.29 14.62 -15.11
CA ASN A 276 10.55 13.40 -15.44
C ASN A 276 9.06 13.57 -15.16
N LEU A 277 8.69 14.00 -13.96
CA LEU A 277 7.28 14.20 -13.56
C LEU A 277 6.60 15.22 -14.46
N VAL A 278 7.25 16.37 -14.69
CA VAL A 278 6.71 17.44 -15.52
C VAL A 278 6.58 17.00 -16.99
N SER A 279 7.53 16.19 -17.50
CA SER A 279 7.47 15.70 -18.89
C SER A 279 6.32 14.73 -19.12
N VAL A 280 6.01 13.90 -18.14
CA VAL A 280 4.93 12.90 -18.23
C VAL A 280 3.55 13.55 -18.07
N ARG A 281 3.44 14.58 -17.24
CA ARG A 281 2.18 15.31 -17.00
C ARG A 281 2.43 16.81 -16.90
N PRO A 282 2.69 17.50 -18.05
CA PRO A 282 3.00 18.95 -18.06
C PRO A 282 1.90 19.83 -17.47
N GLN A 283 0.64 19.39 -17.56
CA GLN A 283 -0.52 20.10 -16.99
C GLN A 283 -0.46 20.21 -15.46
N TYR A 284 0.29 19.35 -14.77
CA TYR A 284 0.46 19.37 -13.31
C TYR A 284 1.76 20.03 -12.85
N ARG A 285 2.41 20.83 -13.69
CA ARG A 285 3.66 21.53 -13.34
C ARG A 285 3.55 22.29 -12.02
N ASP A 286 2.47 23.05 -11.83
CA ASP A 286 2.24 23.82 -10.61
C ASP A 286 1.98 22.92 -9.39
N ASP A 287 1.27 21.82 -9.56
CA ASP A 287 1.01 20.85 -8.47
C ASP A 287 2.27 20.08 -8.07
N ILE A 288 3.09 19.70 -9.05
CA ILE A 288 4.40 19.09 -8.82
C ILE A 288 5.33 20.08 -8.11
N ALA A 289 5.31 21.36 -8.50
CA ALA A 289 6.07 22.40 -7.82
C ALA A 289 5.59 22.59 -6.37
N ARG A 290 4.27 22.65 -6.10
CA ARG A 290 3.73 22.71 -4.73
C ARG A 290 4.17 21.50 -3.88
N MET A 291 4.18 20.31 -4.45
CA MET A 291 4.67 19.10 -3.79
C MET A 291 6.14 19.28 -3.38
N ILE A 292 7.01 19.69 -4.30
CA ILE A 292 8.43 19.91 -4.03
C ILE A 292 8.66 20.95 -2.94
N LEU A 293 7.91 22.05 -2.99
CA LEU A 293 7.97 23.13 -1.99
C LEU A 293 7.55 22.61 -0.60
N LEU A 294 6.44 21.86 -0.51
CA LEU A 294 6.00 21.26 0.75
C LEU A 294 7.02 20.26 1.26
N ASP A 295 7.51 19.37 0.40
CA ASP A 295 8.48 18.33 0.77
C ASP A 295 9.83 18.95 1.23
N PHE A 296 10.25 20.08 0.66
CA PHE A 296 11.39 20.85 1.16
C PHE A 296 11.08 21.46 2.55
N ILE A 297 9.94 22.14 2.72
CA ILE A 297 9.54 22.77 3.99
C ILE A 297 9.42 21.73 5.10
N THR A 298 8.93 20.54 4.80
CA THR A 298 8.70 19.47 5.77
C THR A 298 9.83 18.44 5.84
N ARG A 299 10.90 18.62 5.05
CA ARG A 299 12.02 17.67 4.97
C ARG A 299 11.53 16.24 4.77
N GLN A 300 10.67 16.02 3.77
CA GLN A 300 10.18 14.70 3.37
C GLN A 300 11.33 13.87 2.76
N ASP A 301 11.47 12.60 3.11
CA ASP A 301 12.54 11.73 2.60
C ASP A 301 12.05 10.47 1.87
N ASP A 302 10.73 10.33 1.67
CA ASP A 302 10.12 9.12 1.07
C ASP A 302 9.10 9.43 -0.04
N ARG A 303 9.25 10.54 -0.77
CA ARG A 303 8.37 10.90 -1.88
C ARG A 303 8.71 10.11 -3.16
N HIS A 304 8.56 8.80 -3.13
CA HIS A 304 8.73 7.97 -4.33
C HIS A 304 7.48 8.01 -5.22
N LEU A 305 7.60 7.48 -6.46
CA LEU A 305 6.53 7.54 -7.48
C LEU A 305 5.22 6.85 -7.11
N SER A 306 5.21 5.97 -6.10
CA SER A 306 3.98 5.38 -5.56
C SER A 306 3.34 6.25 -4.46
N ASN A 307 4.00 7.33 -4.02
CA ASN A 307 3.47 8.35 -3.11
C ASN A 307 3.04 9.62 -3.85
N ILE A 308 2.92 9.55 -5.17
CA ILE A 308 2.42 10.60 -6.07
C ILE A 308 1.38 9.95 -6.96
N ALA A 309 0.21 10.58 -7.12
CA ALA A 309 -0.87 9.99 -7.90
C ALA A 309 -1.67 11.04 -8.69
N ILE A 310 -2.38 10.56 -9.69
CA ILE A 310 -3.49 11.26 -10.33
C ILE A 310 -4.80 10.59 -9.91
N LYS A 311 -5.86 11.39 -9.84
CA LYS A 311 -7.23 10.93 -9.69
C LYS A 311 -7.93 11.01 -11.04
N ILE A 312 -8.55 9.93 -11.47
CA ILE A 312 -9.32 9.82 -12.71
C ILE A 312 -10.80 9.77 -12.36
N THR A 313 -11.58 10.59 -13.00
CA THR A 313 -13.03 10.69 -12.85
C THR A 313 -13.69 10.68 -14.24
N GLU A 314 -15.02 10.64 -14.31
CA GLU A 314 -15.77 10.80 -15.55
C GLU A 314 -15.52 12.16 -16.25
N ASN A 315 -15.07 13.17 -15.50
CA ASN A 315 -14.81 14.53 -15.99
C ASN A 315 -13.34 14.75 -16.40
N GLY A 316 -12.50 13.71 -16.33
CA GLY A 316 -11.08 13.77 -16.65
C GLY A 316 -10.17 13.48 -15.45
N GLU A 317 -8.89 13.81 -15.61
CA GLU A 317 -7.89 13.58 -14.57
C GLU A 317 -7.52 14.85 -13.79
N SER A 318 -7.07 14.66 -12.54
CA SER A 318 -6.53 15.74 -11.69
C SER A 318 -5.35 15.21 -10.87
N PHE A 319 -4.45 16.10 -10.44
CA PHE A 319 -3.41 15.73 -9.49
C PHE A 319 -4.06 15.36 -8.15
N TYR A 320 -3.69 14.22 -7.58
CA TYR A 320 -4.27 13.78 -6.32
C TYR A 320 -3.57 14.47 -5.14
N PRO A 321 -4.30 14.92 -4.11
CA PRO A 321 -3.70 15.54 -2.92
C PRO A 321 -2.63 14.68 -2.29
N LEU A 322 -1.58 15.31 -1.75
CA LEU A 322 -0.42 14.63 -1.19
C LEU A 322 -0.79 13.74 0.00
N TYR A 323 -0.13 12.62 0.14
CA TYR A 323 -0.38 11.62 1.18
C TYR A 323 0.93 10.90 1.56
N ASP A 324 0.88 10.06 2.60
CA ASP A 324 2.02 9.28 3.12
C ASP A 324 3.21 10.17 3.52
N ASN A 325 2.94 11.08 4.47
CA ASN A 325 3.89 12.08 4.93
C ASN A 325 4.60 11.69 6.25
N GLY A 326 4.50 10.44 6.68
CA GLY A 326 5.05 9.99 7.97
C GLY A 326 6.57 10.07 8.07
N ARG A 327 7.28 10.06 6.93
CA ARG A 327 8.73 10.19 6.89
C ARG A 327 9.18 11.63 6.66
N SER A 328 8.61 12.55 7.43
CA SER A 328 8.92 13.98 7.40
C SER A 328 9.45 14.46 8.75
N LEU A 329 9.94 15.67 8.81
CA LEU A 329 10.25 16.41 10.04
C LEU A 329 11.17 15.64 11.01
N PHE A 330 12.25 15.04 10.49
CA PHE A 330 13.22 14.29 11.28
C PHE A 330 12.66 13.06 12.01
N TYR A 331 11.75 12.33 11.35
CA TYR A 331 10.95 11.26 11.97
C TYR A 331 11.79 10.19 12.70
N GLU A 332 13.00 9.86 12.22
CA GLU A 332 13.92 8.88 12.84
C GLU A 332 15.31 9.45 13.18
N ASP A 333 15.56 10.74 12.88
CA ASP A 333 16.88 11.35 13.04
C ASP A 333 17.28 11.47 14.52
N THR A 334 18.57 11.33 14.78
CA THR A 334 19.16 11.60 16.09
C THR A 334 19.25 13.11 16.35
N GLU A 335 19.43 13.52 17.61
CA GLU A 335 19.58 14.93 17.98
C GLU A 335 20.76 15.60 17.26
N GLU A 336 21.87 14.88 17.07
CA GLU A 336 23.03 15.39 16.33
C GLU A 336 22.72 15.63 14.86
N MET A 337 22.02 14.67 14.20
CA MET A 337 21.58 14.81 12.80
C MET A 337 20.64 16.00 12.63
N VAL A 338 19.67 16.15 13.53
CA VAL A 338 18.75 17.30 13.53
C VAL A 338 19.50 18.62 13.65
N ARG A 339 20.43 18.72 14.61
CA ARG A 339 21.23 19.94 14.83
C ARG A 339 22.05 20.31 13.60
N ASN A 340 22.72 19.35 13.00
CA ASN A 340 23.53 19.56 11.79
C ASN A 340 22.66 20.04 10.61
N ALA A 341 21.49 19.40 10.41
CA ALA A 341 20.58 19.76 9.32
C ALA A 341 20.00 21.18 9.49
N VAL A 342 19.61 21.57 10.70
CA VAL A 342 19.11 22.91 11.00
C VAL A 342 20.19 23.99 10.82
N ALA A 343 21.44 23.66 11.12
CA ALA A 343 22.58 24.60 10.96
C ALA A 343 22.89 24.89 9.47
N ASP A 344 22.60 23.97 8.57
CA ASP A 344 22.82 24.13 7.13
C ASP A 344 21.67 23.45 6.34
N PRO A 345 20.48 24.07 6.25
CA PRO A 345 19.30 23.47 5.62
C PRO A 345 19.51 23.14 4.13
N VAL A 346 20.35 23.89 3.45
CA VAL A 346 20.60 23.68 2.01
C VAL A 346 21.37 22.40 1.77
N SER A 347 22.48 22.19 2.50
CA SER A 347 23.32 21.00 2.35
C SER A 347 22.66 19.73 2.93
N HIS A 348 21.69 19.88 3.84
CA HIS A 348 20.96 18.77 4.47
C HIS A 348 19.53 18.60 3.96
N ALA A 349 19.17 19.25 2.86
CA ALA A 349 17.92 19.00 2.18
C ALA A 349 17.88 17.55 1.69
N THR A 350 16.73 16.90 1.89
CA THR A 350 16.54 15.50 1.48
C THR A 350 16.48 15.38 -0.04
N THR A 351 16.68 14.18 -0.54
CA THR A 351 16.66 13.89 -1.98
C THR A 351 15.25 13.54 -2.45
N PHE A 352 15.00 13.91 -3.70
CA PHE A 352 13.85 13.48 -4.46
C PHE A 352 14.37 12.84 -5.76
N GLY A 353 14.25 11.51 -5.89
CA GLY A 353 14.84 10.80 -7.03
C GLY A 353 16.35 10.56 -6.88
N TYR A 354 17.08 10.54 -8.00
CA TYR A 354 18.45 10.02 -8.07
C TYR A 354 19.55 11.08 -8.16
N SER A 355 19.25 12.33 -8.51
CA SER A 355 20.28 13.29 -8.90
C SER A 355 20.19 14.67 -8.24
N GLY A 356 19.11 15.02 -7.59
CA GLY A 356 18.95 16.35 -7.00
C GLY A 356 18.32 16.30 -5.61
N THR A 357 18.59 17.35 -4.83
CA THR A 357 17.89 17.61 -3.57
C THR A 357 16.61 18.40 -3.83
N TYR A 358 15.68 18.43 -2.88
CA TYR A 358 14.53 19.32 -2.97
C TYR A 358 14.95 20.79 -3.18
N TRP A 359 16.06 21.21 -2.56
CA TRP A 359 16.56 22.57 -2.76
C TRP A 359 17.05 22.84 -4.19
N ASP A 360 17.64 21.85 -4.84
CA ASP A 360 18.04 21.97 -6.26
C ASP A 360 16.81 22.16 -7.16
N TYR A 361 15.76 21.41 -6.92
CA TYR A 361 14.51 21.55 -7.66
C TYR A 361 13.77 22.86 -7.33
N VAL A 362 13.83 23.33 -6.10
CA VAL A 362 13.31 24.67 -5.70
C VAL A 362 14.01 25.77 -6.52
N LYS A 363 15.34 25.71 -6.62
CA LYS A 363 16.10 26.66 -7.45
C LYS A 363 15.72 26.55 -8.93
N GLU A 364 15.53 25.36 -9.44
CA GLU A 364 15.10 25.14 -10.83
C GLU A 364 13.69 25.74 -11.07
N ILE A 365 12.74 25.49 -10.17
CA ILE A 365 11.39 26.09 -10.22
C ILE A 365 11.48 27.63 -10.24
N ALA A 366 12.28 28.23 -9.39
CA ALA A 366 12.48 29.67 -9.33
C ALA A 366 13.14 30.21 -10.61
N SER A 367 14.15 29.52 -11.16
CA SER A 367 14.93 29.94 -12.32
C SER A 367 14.12 30.05 -13.62
N VAL A 368 13.03 29.31 -13.75
CA VAL A 368 12.11 29.39 -14.88
C VAL A 368 11.01 30.44 -14.71
N GLY A 369 11.16 31.29 -13.68
CA GLY A 369 10.24 32.42 -13.43
C GLY A 369 8.91 32.02 -12.78
N THR A 370 8.84 30.87 -12.13
CA THR A 370 7.65 30.48 -11.37
C THR A 370 7.54 31.33 -10.10
N ASP A 371 6.41 31.97 -9.91
CA ASP A 371 6.09 32.73 -8.70
C ASP A 371 5.78 31.75 -7.54
N ILE A 372 6.77 31.48 -6.69
CA ILE A 372 6.66 30.58 -5.54
C ILE A 372 5.57 31.08 -4.57
N LYS A 373 5.44 32.39 -4.36
CA LYS A 373 4.44 32.98 -3.45
C LYS A 373 3.00 32.77 -3.93
N ARG A 374 2.81 32.61 -5.24
CA ARG A 374 1.53 32.19 -5.82
C ARG A 374 1.20 30.72 -5.56
N LEU A 375 2.21 29.88 -5.49
CA LEU A 375 2.03 28.44 -5.32
C LEU A 375 1.81 28.04 -3.86
N VAL A 376 2.49 28.71 -2.93
CA VAL A 376 2.51 28.37 -1.51
C VAL A 376 2.41 29.65 -0.68
N ASN A 377 1.52 29.66 0.30
CA ASN A 377 1.44 30.77 1.27
C ASN A 377 2.68 30.73 2.19
N LEU A 378 3.59 31.67 2.02
CA LEU A 378 4.80 31.77 2.85
C LEU A 378 4.60 32.59 4.13
N ASP A 379 3.45 33.25 4.31
CA ASP A 379 3.14 34.14 5.46
C ASP A 379 2.58 33.30 6.63
N VAL A 380 3.34 32.26 7.04
CA VAL A 380 3.05 31.48 8.23
C VAL A 380 4.05 31.88 9.31
N SER A 381 3.56 32.27 10.47
CA SER A 381 4.37 32.72 11.60
C SER A 381 5.00 31.54 12.35
N GLU A 382 6.15 31.80 13.01
CA GLU A 382 6.80 30.82 13.89
C GLU A 382 5.85 30.33 14.99
N THR A 383 4.99 31.22 15.53
CA THR A 383 4.00 30.86 16.56
C THR A 383 2.99 29.84 16.02
N GLU A 384 2.45 30.05 14.82
CA GLU A 384 1.51 29.11 14.19
C GLU A 384 2.17 27.76 13.92
N ILE A 385 3.43 27.75 13.46
CA ILE A 385 4.19 26.51 13.24
C ILE A 385 4.38 25.77 14.58
N ALA A 386 4.77 26.49 15.63
CA ALA A 386 4.96 25.89 16.96
C ALA A 386 3.65 25.31 17.54
N GLU A 387 2.50 25.98 17.32
CA GLU A 387 1.19 25.47 17.73
C GLU A 387 0.83 24.19 16.96
N ILE A 388 1.06 24.13 15.65
CA ILE A 388 0.84 22.94 14.82
C ILE A 388 1.69 21.77 15.32
N LEU A 389 3.00 21.98 15.52
CA LEU A 389 3.91 20.94 15.98
C LEU A 389 3.51 20.40 17.36
N LYS A 390 3.13 21.29 18.30
CA LYS A 390 2.65 20.89 19.63
C LYS A 390 1.34 20.10 19.54
N ALA A 391 0.38 20.59 18.76
CA ALA A 391 -0.90 19.92 18.55
C ALA A 391 -0.74 18.53 17.90
N SER A 392 0.27 18.37 17.03
CA SER A 392 0.63 17.09 16.43
C SER A 392 1.40 16.15 17.38
N GLY A 393 1.88 16.64 18.52
CA GLY A 393 2.54 15.85 19.56
C GLY A 393 4.08 15.85 19.51
N PHE A 394 4.69 16.72 18.73
CA PHE A 394 6.16 16.90 18.76
C PHE A 394 6.64 17.42 20.10
N THR A 395 7.76 16.89 20.58
CA THR A 395 8.39 17.27 21.85
C THR A 395 9.92 17.19 21.76
N GLY A 396 10.62 17.84 22.73
CA GLY A 396 12.06 17.78 22.86
C GLY A 396 12.80 18.26 21.59
N TYR A 397 13.97 17.69 21.36
CA TYR A 397 14.86 18.11 20.26
C TYR A 397 14.20 18.03 18.86
N ARG A 398 13.25 17.12 18.67
CA ARG A 398 12.51 17.02 17.39
C ARG A 398 11.53 18.17 17.21
N PHE A 399 10.89 18.63 18.28
CA PHE A 399 10.08 19.85 18.23
C PHE A 399 10.93 21.06 17.85
N ASP A 400 12.03 21.28 18.59
CA ASP A 400 12.92 22.42 18.36
C ASP A 400 13.54 22.38 16.96
N GLY A 401 13.98 21.20 16.53
CA GLY A 401 14.55 20.99 15.20
C GLY A 401 13.55 21.19 14.06
N ALA A 402 12.35 20.63 14.18
CA ALA A 402 11.31 20.79 13.17
C ALA A 402 10.85 22.26 13.05
N LEU A 403 10.69 22.95 14.19
CA LEU A 403 10.36 24.37 14.21
C LEU A 403 11.43 25.20 13.48
N ALA A 404 12.70 25.04 13.89
CA ALA A 404 13.80 25.78 13.28
C ALA A 404 13.98 25.46 11.79
N TRP A 405 13.82 24.19 11.40
CA TRP A 405 13.89 23.79 9.99
C TRP A 405 12.81 24.47 9.14
N ILE A 406 11.53 24.41 9.57
CA ILE A 406 10.41 24.99 8.83
C ILE A 406 10.59 26.51 8.69
N VAL A 407 10.97 27.19 9.77
CA VAL A 407 11.23 28.64 9.76
C VAL A 407 12.36 28.97 8.77
N ASN A 408 13.50 28.28 8.83
CA ASN A 408 14.60 28.48 7.91
C ASN A 408 14.22 28.19 6.45
N ALA A 409 13.45 27.12 6.20
CA ALA A 409 12.99 26.78 4.86
C ALA A 409 12.07 27.88 4.29
N LEU A 410 11.14 28.41 5.08
CA LEU A 410 10.26 29.51 4.67
C LEU A 410 11.05 30.80 4.41
N GLU A 411 12.07 31.09 5.21
CA GLU A 411 12.95 32.26 4.99
C GLU A 411 13.74 32.13 3.69
N LEU A 412 14.30 30.96 3.41
CA LEU A 412 15.00 30.68 2.15
C LEU A 412 14.06 30.86 0.94
N LEU A 413 12.80 30.39 1.03
CA LEU A 413 11.82 30.52 -0.04
C LEU A 413 11.36 31.98 -0.23
N ARG A 414 11.26 32.75 0.85
CA ARG A 414 10.92 34.20 0.77
C ARG A 414 12.03 35.00 0.08
N GLY A 415 13.27 34.51 0.17
CA GLY A 415 14.45 35.12 -0.45
C GLY A 415 14.60 34.89 -1.95
N LEU A 416 13.82 33.96 -2.52
CA LEU A 416 13.75 33.70 -3.97
C LEU A 416 12.72 34.58 -4.64
#